data_3df13486f9100ece96f08d45c08fcf20
#
_entry.id   3df13486f9100ece96f08d45c08fcf20
#
_cell.length_a   1.000
_cell.length_b   1.000
_cell.length_c   1.000
_cell.angle_alpha   90.00
_cell.angle_beta   90.00
_cell.angle_gamma   90.00
#
_symmetry.space_group_name_H-M   'P 1'
#
loop_
_entity.id
_entity.type
_entity.pdbx_description
1 polymer ?
#
loop_
_entity_poly.entity_id
_entity_poly.type
_entity_poly.pdbx_seq_one_letter_code
_entity_poly.pdbx_strand_id
1 'polypeptide(L)'
;MPPQNVTPKKMPFEKYTPYVPVVLTDRTWPNNTITKAPLWCSVDLRDGNQALIDPMDPERKMRMFKALVNMGFKEIEVGFPSASQPDYDFVRQLIEEDLIPDDVTIQVLVQCREELIQRTYECLHGAKKAIVHFYNSTNPLQRDVVFGLDKAGITEIAVEAAHMCKRFESMLPGTTVRYEYSPESFTLTEPEYAIEICTAVMAVIQPTPENPLILNLPATVECYSPNV
;
A
#
# COMPACT_ATOMS: atom_id res chain seq x y z
N MET A 1 21.89 37.15 -22.45
CA MET A 1 22.61 37.12 -21.16
C MET A 1 23.50 35.90 -21.19
N PRO A 2 24.79 35.96 -20.86
CA PRO A 2 25.62 34.78 -20.72
C PRO A 2 25.08 33.95 -19.56
N PRO A 3 25.19 32.61 -19.61
CA PRO A 3 24.73 31.75 -18.50
C PRO A 3 25.52 32.12 -17.24
N GLN A 4 24.79 32.39 -16.16
CA GLN A 4 25.42 32.60 -14.87
C GLN A 4 26.19 31.32 -14.50
N ASN A 5 27.47 31.45 -14.21
CA ASN A 5 28.29 30.38 -13.66
C ASN A 5 27.69 29.94 -12.29
N VAL A 6 26.75 29.01 -12.32
CA VAL A 6 26.27 28.37 -11.11
C VAL A 6 27.34 27.40 -10.67
N THR A 7 28.12 27.79 -9.66
CA THR A 7 29.04 26.84 -9.00
C THR A 7 28.21 25.68 -8.47
N PRO A 8 28.46 24.44 -8.90
CA PRO A 8 27.72 23.30 -8.41
C PRO A 8 27.83 23.23 -6.89
N LYS A 9 26.70 23.28 -6.19
CA LYS A 9 26.73 23.06 -4.74
C LYS A 9 27.17 21.62 -4.50
N LYS A 10 28.20 21.45 -3.67
CA LYS A 10 28.67 20.13 -3.26
C LYS A 10 27.51 19.40 -2.59
N MET A 11 27.26 18.14 -2.97
CA MET A 11 26.26 17.31 -2.34
C MET A 11 26.55 17.19 -0.84
N PRO A 12 25.59 17.43 0.05
CA PRO A 12 25.79 17.40 1.51
C PRO A 12 25.83 15.95 2.03
N PHE A 13 26.78 15.14 1.53
CA PHE A 13 26.90 13.73 1.85
C PHE A 13 27.18 13.47 3.35
N GLU A 14 27.72 14.47 4.05
CA GLU A 14 27.97 14.39 5.51
C GLU A 14 26.68 14.24 6.34
N LYS A 15 25.51 14.53 5.74
CA LYS A 15 24.20 14.30 6.37
C LYS A 15 23.79 12.83 6.39
N TYR A 16 24.42 11.99 5.58
CA TYR A 16 24.08 10.58 5.46
C TYR A 16 25.04 9.76 6.29
N THR A 17 24.50 9.02 7.25
CA THR A 17 25.27 8.06 8.05
C THR A 17 25.23 6.69 7.39
N PRO A 18 26.32 5.89 7.47
CA PRO A 18 26.28 4.51 7.05
C PRO A 18 25.20 3.73 7.79
N TYR A 19 24.51 2.87 7.06
CA TYR A 19 23.49 2.03 7.65
C TYR A 19 24.08 0.92 8.51
N VAL A 20 23.45 0.63 9.65
CA VAL A 20 23.87 -0.47 10.53
C VAL A 20 23.21 -1.75 10.01
N PRO A 21 24.01 -2.74 9.52
CA PRO A 21 23.44 -3.98 9.02
C PRO A 21 22.68 -4.74 10.11
N VAL A 22 21.54 -5.34 9.72
CA VAL A 22 20.84 -6.28 10.59
C VAL A 22 21.58 -7.62 10.58
N VAL A 23 22.11 -8.03 11.74
CA VAL A 23 22.83 -9.30 11.88
C VAL A 23 21.87 -10.37 12.39
N LEU A 24 21.47 -11.29 11.52
CA LEU A 24 20.70 -12.49 11.86
C LEU A 24 21.60 -13.71 11.67
N THR A 25 22.02 -14.36 12.76
CA THR A 25 22.96 -15.50 12.73
C THR A 25 22.28 -16.83 12.48
N ASP A 26 20.97 -16.91 12.63
CA ASP A 26 20.11 -18.09 12.54
C ASP A 26 19.21 -18.10 11.29
N ARG A 27 19.62 -17.41 10.22
CA ARG A 27 18.85 -17.35 8.96
C ARG A 27 18.63 -18.74 8.39
N THR A 28 17.37 -19.08 8.13
CA THR A 28 17.00 -20.33 7.43
C THR A 28 16.50 -20.10 6.01
N TRP A 29 15.86 -18.95 5.77
CA TRP A 29 15.22 -18.59 4.51
C TRP A 29 16.18 -18.47 3.30
N PRO A 30 17.48 -18.09 3.41
CA PRO A 30 18.35 -18.01 2.22
C PRO A 30 18.59 -19.37 1.55
N ASN A 31 18.37 -20.47 2.28
CA ASN A 31 18.51 -21.82 1.75
C ASN A 31 17.21 -22.37 1.14
N ASN A 32 16.11 -21.64 1.25
CA ASN A 32 14.84 -22.05 0.69
C ASN A 32 14.83 -21.84 -0.82
N THR A 33 14.28 -22.82 -1.55
CA THR A 33 14.09 -22.72 -2.99
C THR A 33 12.62 -22.38 -3.27
N ILE A 34 12.40 -21.33 -4.07
CA ILE A 34 11.07 -20.97 -4.55
C ILE A 34 10.64 -22.00 -5.60
N THR A 35 9.61 -22.79 -5.30
CA THR A 35 9.10 -23.85 -6.18
C THR A 35 7.76 -23.51 -6.83
N LYS A 36 7.11 -22.42 -6.38
CA LYS A 36 5.86 -21.90 -6.94
C LYS A 36 6.03 -20.41 -7.22
N ALA A 37 5.46 -19.93 -8.32
CA ALA A 37 5.39 -18.50 -8.59
C ALA A 37 4.66 -17.78 -7.45
N PRO A 38 5.14 -16.62 -7.00
CA PRO A 38 4.39 -15.79 -6.06
C PRO A 38 3.12 -15.26 -6.72
N LEU A 39 2.12 -14.93 -5.91
CA LEU A 39 0.96 -14.19 -6.38
C LEU A 39 1.37 -12.73 -6.61
N TRP A 40 1.27 -12.29 -7.85
CA TRP A 40 1.61 -10.93 -8.23
C TRP A 40 0.39 -10.00 -8.10
N CYS A 41 0.56 -8.89 -7.40
CA CYS A 41 -0.36 -7.77 -7.44
C CYS A 41 0.20 -6.69 -8.36
N SER A 42 -0.56 -6.27 -9.38
CA SER A 42 -0.18 -5.12 -10.20
C SER A 42 -0.59 -3.83 -9.50
N VAL A 43 0.34 -2.88 -9.40
CA VAL A 43 0.11 -1.53 -8.87
C VAL A 43 0.18 -0.44 -9.95
N ASP A 44 0.22 -0.82 -11.22
CA ASP A 44 0.37 0.07 -12.36
C ASP A 44 -0.74 1.13 -12.45
N LEU A 45 -1.99 0.74 -12.12
CA LEU A 45 -3.16 1.63 -12.18
C LEU A 45 -3.29 2.59 -10.99
N ARG A 46 -2.57 2.33 -9.90
CA ARG A 46 -2.54 3.23 -8.74
C ARG A 46 -1.17 3.92 -8.62
N ASP A 47 -0.15 3.21 -8.17
CA ASP A 47 1.17 3.78 -7.89
C ASP A 47 1.89 4.19 -9.18
N GLY A 48 1.86 3.32 -10.18
CA GLY A 48 2.40 3.62 -11.51
C GLY A 48 1.71 4.81 -12.15
N ASN A 49 0.38 4.86 -12.10
CA ASN A 49 -0.41 5.99 -12.62
C ASN A 49 -0.14 7.30 -11.84
N GLN A 50 0.01 7.21 -10.53
CA GLN A 50 0.31 8.36 -9.66
C GLN A 50 1.67 8.99 -9.98
N ALA A 51 2.63 8.19 -10.47
CA ALA A 51 3.96 8.65 -10.84
C ALA A 51 4.03 9.35 -12.21
N LEU A 52 2.98 9.27 -13.01
CA LEU A 52 2.93 9.93 -14.32
C LEU A 52 2.76 11.44 -14.19
N ILE A 53 3.46 12.20 -15.04
CA ILE A 53 3.26 13.66 -15.16
C ILE A 53 1.84 13.97 -15.64
N ASP A 54 1.32 13.15 -16.56
CA ASP A 54 -0.05 13.21 -17.07
C ASP A 54 -0.72 11.86 -16.77
N PRO A 55 -1.45 11.77 -15.65
CA PRO A 55 -2.13 10.53 -15.24
C PRO A 55 -3.11 10.02 -16.31
N MET A 56 -3.30 8.73 -16.36
CA MET A 56 -4.21 8.11 -17.31
C MET A 56 -5.65 8.61 -17.10
N ASP A 57 -6.30 8.98 -18.20
CA ASP A 57 -7.73 9.18 -18.23
C ASP A 57 -8.51 7.85 -18.07
N PRO A 58 -9.83 7.88 -17.87
CA PRO A 58 -10.63 6.66 -17.65
C PRO A 58 -10.52 5.64 -18.80
N GLU A 59 -10.41 6.09 -20.05
CA GLU A 59 -10.27 5.20 -21.21
C GLU A 59 -8.92 4.46 -21.19
N ARG A 60 -7.84 5.17 -20.92
CA ARG A 60 -6.49 4.58 -20.79
C ARG A 60 -6.42 3.63 -19.60
N LYS A 61 -7.01 4.01 -18.44
CA LYS A 61 -7.12 3.13 -17.27
C LYS A 61 -7.85 1.83 -17.62
N MET A 62 -8.97 1.91 -18.33
CA MET A 62 -9.73 0.75 -18.77
C MET A 62 -8.94 -0.16 -19.72
N ARG A 63 -8.21 0.43 -20.66
CA ARG A 63 -7.33 -0.33 -21.56
C ARG A 63 -6.21 -1.03 -20.78
N MET A 64 -5.60 -0.34 -19.80
CA MET A 64 -4.55 -0.92 -18.95
C MET A 64 -5.12 -2.03 -18.07
N PHE A 65 -6.28 -1.85 -17.44
CA PHE A 65 -6.94 -2.88 -16.66
C PHE A 65 -7.16 -4.18 -17.48
N LYS A 66 -7.72 -4.03 -18.68
CA LYS A 66 -7.92 -5.17 -19.60
C LYS A 66 -6.60 -5.84 -20.00
N ALA A 67 -5.54 -5.05 -20.21
CA ALA A 67 -4.22 -5.60 -20.51
C ALA A 67 -3.67 -6.40 -19.32
N LEU A 68 -3.76 -5.91 -18.10
CA LEU A 68 -3.31 -6.61 -16.88
C LEU A 68 -4.08 -7.91 -16.66
N VAL A 69 -5.41 -7.90 -16.85
CA VAL A 69 -6.24 -9.11 -16.80
C VAL A 69 -5.78 -10.14 -17.87
N ASN A 70 -5.54 -9.69 -19.10
CA ASN A 70 -5.06 -10.55 -20.18
C ASN A 70 -3.65 -11.10 -19.96
N MET A 71 -2.80 -10.35 -19.23
CA MET A 71 -1.47 -10.82 -18.79
C MET A 71 -1.56 -11.88 -17.69
N GLY A 72 -2.72 -12.04 -17.05
CA GLY A 72 -2.97 -13.06 -16.05
C GLY A 72 -2.83 -12.61 -14.61
N PHE A 73 -2.74 -11.29 -14.34
CA PHE A 73 -2.77 -10.78 -12.97
C PHE A 73 -4.09 -11.14 -12.29
N LYS A 74 -4.01 -11.59 -11.04
CA LYS A 74 -5.15 -12.00 -10.21
C LYS A 74 -5.46 -11.02 -9.07
N GLU A 75 -4.52 -10.15 -8.76
CA GLU A 75 -4.69 -9.02 -7.86
C GLU A 75 -4.23 -7.76 -8.59
N ILE A 76 -5.06 -6.72 -8.59
CA ILE A 76 -4.79 -5.46 -9.31
C ILE A 76 -5.23 -4.31 -8.42
N GLU A 77 -4.28 -3.46 -8.03
CA GLU A 77 -4.57 -2.22 -7.32
C GLU A 77 -5.02 -1.14 -8.33
N VAL A 78 -6.31 -0.88 -8.32
CA VAL A 78 -7.00 -0.14 -9.40
C VAL A 78 -7.08 1.37 -9.14
N GLY A 79 -6.84 1.82 -7.91
CA GLY A 79 -6.88 3.24 -7.60
C GLY A 79 -6.91 3.58 -6.13
N PHE A 80 -7.07 4.88 -5.85
CA PHE A 80 -7.23 5.47 -4.53
C PHE A 80 -8.56 6.25 -4.48
N PRO A 81 -9.69 5.56 -4.35
CA PRO A 81 -11.03 6.16 -4.54
C PRO A 81 -11.36 7.29 -3.59
N SER A 82 -10.77 7.30 -2.38
CA SER A 82 -10.97 8.39 -1.44
C SER A 82 -10.10 9.62 -1.71
N ALA A 83 -9.05 9.51 -2.53
CA ALA A 83 -8.17 10.63 -2.85
C ALA A 83 -8.66 11.47 -4.04
N SER A 84 -9.35 10.86 -5.00
CA SER A 84 -9.81 11.58 -6.20
C SER A 84 -11.12 11.04 -6.75
N GLN A 85 -11.92 11.92 -7.36
CA GLN A 85 -13.17 11.53 -8.00
C GLN A 85 -12.93 10.63 -9.24
N PRO A 86 -11.95 10.90 -10.11
CA PRO A 86 -11.65 10.00 -11.23
C PRO A 86 -11.33 8.56 -10.81
N ASP A 87 -10.61 8.37 -9.70
CA ASP A 87 -10.33 7.03 -9.18
C ASP A 87 -11.59 6.37 -8.63
N TYR A 88 -12.42 7.14 -7.91
CA TYR A 88 -13.71 6.67 -7.43
C TYR A 88 -14.59 6.20 -8.58
N ASP A 89 -14.76 7.03 -9.59
CA ASP A 89 -15.62 6.74 -10.75
C ASP A 89 -15.10 5.52 -11.53
N PHE A 90 -13.79 5.39 -11.69
CA PHE A 90 -13.19 4.24 -12.36
C PHE A 90 -13.46 2.92 -11.62
N VAL A 91 -13.30 2.91 -10.29
CA VAL A 91 -13.60 1.72 -9.49
C VAL A 91 -15.09 1.37 -9.55
N ARG A 92 -15.97 2.39 -9.47
CA ARG A 92 -17.41 2.20 -9.65
C ARG A 92 -17.74 1.62 -11.02
N GLN A 93 -17.13 2.14 -12.08
CA GLN A 93 -17.33 1.63 -13.43
C GLN A 93 -16.95 0.15 -13.54
N LEU A 94 -15.81 -0.26 -13.00
CA LEU A 94 -15.39 -1.66 -12.99
C LEU A 94 -16.43 -2.58 -12.33
N ILE A 95 -17.05 -2.13 -11.25
CA ILE A 95 -18.03 -2.90 -10.48
C ILE A 95 -19.40 -2.90 -11.18
N GLU A 96 -19.91 -1.72 -11.54
CA GLU A 96 -21.26 -1.54 -12.08
C GLU A 96 -21.44 -2.17 -13.48
N GLU A 97 -20.38 -2.16 -14.30
CA GLU A 97 -20.38 -2.77 -15.62
C GLU A 97 -19.95 -4.26 -15.60
N ASP A 98 -19.76 -4.86 -14.40
CA ASP A 98 -19.31 -6.26 -14.18
C ASP A 98 -18.06 -6.62 -15.01
N LEU A 99 -17.06 -5.72 -14.99
CA LEU A 99 -15.84 -5.86 -15.79
C LEU A 99 -14.73 -6.64 -15.08
N ILE A 100 -14.92 -6.99 -13.83
CA ILE A 100 -13.94 -7.70 -13.00
C ILE A 100 -14.17 -9.20 -13.14
N PRO A 101 -13.23 -9.97 -13.73
CA PRO A 101 -13.36 -11.42 -13.82
C PRO A 101 -13.49 -12.09 -12.45
N ASP A 102 -14.21 -13.20 -12.37
CA ASP A 102 -14.46 -13.90 -11.09
C ASP A 102 -13.20 -14.38 -10.39
N ASP A 103 -12.11 -14.57 -11.12
CA ASP A 103 -10.81 -15.00 -10.59
C ASP A 103 -9.83 -13.82 -10.32
N VAL A 104 -10.30 -12.57 -10.48
CA VAL A 104 -9.55 -11.35 -10.19
C VAL A 104 -10.10 -10.68 -8.94
N THR A 105 -9.21 -10.19 -8.09
CA THR A 105 -9.52 -9.37 -6.92
C THR A 105 -8.99 -7.96 -7.16
N ILE A 106 -9.87 -6.96 -7.07
CA ILE A 106 -9.43 -5.58 -7.10
C ILE A 106 -8.90 -5.15 -5.74
N GLN A 107 -7.89 -4.31 -5.75
CA GLN A 107 -7.32 -3.68 -4.55
C GLN A 107 -7.49 -2.17 -4.64
N VAL A 108 -7.75 -1.52 -3.52
CA VAL A 108 -7.86 -0.07 -3.43
C VAL A 108 -7.08 0.44 -2.22
N LEU A 109 -6.37 1.55 -2.42
CA LEU A 109 -5.59 2.20 -1.37
C LEU A 109 -6.48 3.13 -0.54
N VAL A 110 -6.18 3.22 0.75
CA VAL A 110 -6.79 4.19 1.66
C VAL A 110 -5.85 4.60 2.79
N GLN A 111 -5.79 5.88 3.10
CA GLN A 111 -5.09 6.37 4.29
C GLN A 111 -5.89 6.04 5.55
N CYS A 112 -5.20 5.82 6.68
CA CYS A 112 -5.78 5.55 8.00
C CYS A 112 -6.52 6.77 8.56
N ARG A 113 -7.67 7.12 7.97
CA ARG A 113 -8.58 8.20 8.37
C ARG A 113 -10.02 7.78 8.13
N GLU A 114 -10.88 8.01 9.11
CA GLU A 114 -12.25 7.47 9.11
C GLU A 114 -13.04 7.87 7.86
N GLU A 115 -13.05 9.16 7.52
CA GLU A 115 -13.79 9.69 6.37
C GLU A 115 -13.31 9.11 5.03
N LEU A 116 -12.01 8.79 4.92
CA LEU A 116 -11.44 8.21 3.72
C LEU A 116 -11.75 6.71 3.64
N ILE A 117 -11.68 6.00 4.77
CA ILE A 117 -12.04 4.59 4.86
C ILE A 117 -13.52 4.42 4.51
N GLN A 118 -14.41 5.21 5.12
CA GLN A 118 -15.85 5.17 4.82
C GLN A 118 -16.10 5.36 3.32
N ARG A 119 -15.53 6.41 2.70
CA ARG A 119 -15.68 6.67 1.25
C ARG A 119 -15.16 5.52 0.39
N THR A 120 -14.10 4.86 0.83
CA THR A 120 -13.56 3.68 0.14
C THR A 120 -14.55 2.50 0.17
N TYR A 121 -15.18 2.25 1.32
CA TYR A 121 -16.20 1.20 1.43
C TYR A 121 -17.46 1.53 0.63
N GLU A 122 -17.90 2.79 0.61
CA GLU A 122 -18.98 3.25 -0.27
C GLU A 122 -18.65 2.94 -1.75
N CYS A 123 -17.40 3.17 -2.15
CA CYS A 123 -16.93 2.90 -3.51
C CYS A 123 -16.91 1.41 -3.85
N LEU A 124 -16.64 0.53 -2.90
CA LEU A 124 -16.55 -0.92 -3.11
C LEU A 124 -17.90 -1.64 -3.10
N HIS A 125 -19.01 -0.94 -2.81
CA HIS A 125 -20.33 -1.57 -2.74
C HIS A 125 -20.67 -2.32 -4.03
N GLY A 126 -21.03 -3.60 -3.90
CA GLY A 126 -21.35 -4.49 -5.02
C GLY A 126 -20.14 -5.24 -5.63
N ALA A 127 -18.92 -4.99 -5.17
CA ALA A 127 -17.77 -5.80 -5.57
C ALA A 127 -17.90 -7.24 -5.04
N LYS A 128 -17.53 -8.24 -5.83
CA LYS A 128 -17.52 -9.65 -5.41
C LYS A 128 -16.35 -9.93 -4.44
N LYS A 129 -15.17 -9.39 -4.74
CA LYS A 129 -13.93 -9.54 -3.98
C LYS A 129 -13.17 -8.23 -3.97
N ALA A 130 -12.64 -7.83 -2.83
CA ALA A 130 -11.81 -6.64 -2.72
C ALA A 130 -10.70 -6.82 -1.68
N ILE A 131 -9.57 -6.16 -1.92
CA ILE A 131 -8.53 -5.92 -0.93
C ILE A 131 -8.58 -4.45 -0.56
N VAL A 132 -8.76 -4.17 0.74
CA VAL A 132 -8.64 -2.83 1.29
C VAL A 132 -7.21 -2.67 1.80
N HIS A 133 -6.43 -1.87 1.08
CA HIS A 133 -5.05 -1.57 1.40
C HIS A 133 -4.98 -0.27 2.19
N PHE A 134 -4.83 -0.36 3.51
CA PHE A 134 -4.73 0.81 4.37
C PHE A 134 -3.29 1.04 4.84
N TYR A 135 -2.92 2.32 5.02
CA TYR A 135 -1.56 2.69 5.35
C TYR A 135 -1.49 3.92 6.25
N ASN A 136 -0.41 4.00 7.01
CA ASN A 136 0.06 5.22 7.66
C ASN A 136 1.58 5.24 7.73
N SER A 137 2.15 6.44 7.78
CA SER A 137 3.61 6.62 7.80
C SER A 137 4.17 6.30 9.18
N THR A 138 5.28 5.56 9.21
CA THR A 138 5.86 5.02 10.45
C THR A 138 7.28 5.49 10.75
N ASN A 139 7.97 6.13 9.78
CA ASN A 139 9.36 6.54 9.97
C ASN A 139 9.52 7.69 10.98
N PRO A 140 10.69 7.84 11.62
CA PRO A 140 10.95 8.82 12.67
C PRO A 140 10.66 10.27 12.26
N LEU A 141 11.08 10.66 11.04
CA LEU A 141 10.92 12.03 10.57
C LEU A 141 9.43 12.40 10.43
N GLN A 142 8.63 11.52 9.88
CA GLN A 142 7.19 11.79 9.72
C GLN A 142 6.47 11.75 11.06
N ARG A 143 6.85 10.85 11.96
CA ARG A 143 6.32 10.85 13.34
C ARG A 143 6.53 12.19 14.01
N ASP A 144 7.76 12.71 13.96
CA ASP A 144 8.13 13.96 14.62
C ASP A 144 7.56 15.20 13.94
N VAL A 145 7.79 15.36 12.64
CA VAL A 145 7.53 16.61 11.93
C VAL A 145 6.10 16.72 11.40
N VAL A 146 5.52 15.58 10.92
CA VAL A 146 4.19 15.60 10.29
C VAL A 146 3.08 15.36 11.31
N PHE A 147 3.26 14.33 12.16
CA PHE A 147 2.21 13.94 13.12
C PHE A 147 2.41 14.56 14.51
N GLY A 148 3.65 14.85 14.90
CA GLY A 148 3.96 15.26 16.26
C GLY A 148 3.63 14.16 17.29
N LEU A 149 3.75 12.89 16.91
CA LEU A 149 3.38 11.72 17.69
C LEU A 149 4.57 10.77 17.87
N ASP A 150 4.58 10.09 18.99
CA ASP A 150 5.51 8.98 19.26
C ASP A 150 5.05 7.67 18.58
N LYS A 151 5.79 6.59 18.80
CA LYS A 151 5.46 5.26 18.28
C LYS A 151 4.08 4.79 18.73
N ALA A 152 3.71 5.05 19.98
CA ALA A 152 2.40 4.64 20.50
C ALA A 152 1.25 5.35 19.79
N GLY A 153 1.35 6.67 19.62
CA GLY A 153 0.33 7.43 18.91
C GLY A 153 0.19 7.04 17.42
N ILE A 154 1.31 6.73 16.76
CA ILE A 154 1.26 6.22 15.37
C ILE A 154 0.68 4.80 15.30
N THR A 155 0.96 3.95 16.29
CA THR A 155 0.36 2.61 16.38
C THR A 155 -1.15 2.71 16.61
N GLU A 156 -1.61 3.65 17.45
CA GLU A 156 -3.03 3.91 17.67
C GLU A 156 -3.77 4.26 16.37
N ILE A 157 -3.19 5.12 15.51
CA ILE A 157 -3.77 5.43 14.19
C ILE A 157 -3.98 4.15 13.36
N ALA A 158 -3.00 3.25 13.32
CA ALA A 158 -3.11 2.02 12.54
C ALA A 158 -4.14 1.04 13.12
N VAL A 159 -4.18 0.91 14.45
CA VAL A 159 -5.12 0.04 15.16
C VAL A 159 -6.55 0.53 15.01
N GLU A 160 -6.79 1.84 15.19
CA GLU A 160 -8.10 2.44 14.98
C GLU A 160 -8.57 2.27 13.52
N ALA A 161 -7.67 2.47 12.54
CA ALA A 161 -8.00 2.22 11.13
C ALA A 161 -8.38 0.75 10.89
N ALA A 162 -7.68 -0.20 11.48
CA ALA A 162 -8.01 -1.63 11.38
C ALA A 162 -9.41 -1.91 11.96
N HIS A 163 -9.76 -1.32 13.12
CA HIS A 163 -11.10 -1.41 13.71
C HIS A 163 -12.16 -0.79 12.80
N MET A 164 -11.88 0.36 12.21
CA MET A 164 -12.80 1.02 11.26
C MET A 164 -13.02 0.15 10.03
N CYS A 165 -11.96 -0.42 9.44
CA CYS A 165 -12.05 -1.34 8.33
C CYS A 165 -12.96 -2.54 8.66
N LYS A 166 -12.78 -3.17 9.82
CA LYS A 166 -13.64 -4.27 10.27
C LYS A 166 -15.11 -3.83 10.48
N ARG A 167 -15.32 -2.65 11.06
CA ARG A 167 -16.66 -2.09 11.27
C ARG A 167 -17.39 -1.85 9.95
N PHE A 168 -16.70 -1.30 8.95
CA PHE A 168 -17.30 -0.97 7.67
C PHE A 168 -17.51 -2.17 6.74
N GLU A 169 -17.00 -3.37 7.05
CA GLU A 169 -17.35 -4.60 6.31
C GLU A 169 -18.87 -4.79 6.18
N SER A 170 -19.65 -4.35 7.18
CA SER A 170 -21.11 -4.42 7.15
C SER A 170 -21.75 -3.62 6.01
N MET A 171 -21.04 -2.67 5.41
CA MET A 171 -21.48 -1.91 4.23
C MET A 171 -21.33 -2.71 2.91
N LEU A 172 -20.65 -3.85 2.95
CA LEU A 172 -20.32 -4.66 1.79
C LEU A 172 -20.96 -6.06 1.86
N PRO A 173 -22.29 -6.15 1.90
CA PRO A 173 -22.95 -7.45 1.97
C PRO A 173 -22.63 -8.29 0.73
N GLY A 174 -22.13 -9.51 0.95
CA GLY A 174 -21.79 -10.44 -0.15
C GLY A 174 -20.40 -10.24 -0.77
N THR A 175 -19.63 -9.24 -0.32
CA THR A 175 -18.24 -9.05 -0.76
C THR A 175 -17.29 -9.84 0.11
N THR A 176 -16.34 -10.57 -0.50
CA THR A 176 -15.19 -11.13 0.22
C THR A 176 -14.13 -10.06 0.36
N VAL A 177 -13.94 -9.56 1.59
CA VAL A 177 -12.94 -8.53 1.89
C VAL A 177 -11.68 -9.16 2.46
N ARG A 178 -10.53 -8.81 1.90
CA ARG A 178 -9.19 -9.06 2.46
C ARG A 178 -8.53 -7.73 2.76
N TYR A 179 -7.45 -7.79 3.53
CA TYR A 179 -6.74 -6.60 3.96
C TYR A 179 -5.27 -6.64 3.57
N GLU A 180 -4.77 -5.45 3.25
CA GLU A 180 -3.34 -5.18 3.17
C GLU A 180 -3.03 -3.99 4.08
N TYR A 181 -1.95 -4.10 4.86
CA TYR A 181 -1.44 -3.01 5.68
C TYR A 181 -0.03 -2.64 5.27
N SER A 182 0.22 -1.35 5.09
CA SER A 182 1.55 -0.79 4.84
C SER A 182 2.00 0.14 5.97
N PRO A 183 3.07 -0.21 6.71
CA PRO A 183 3.86 0.78 7.45
C PRO A 183 4.66 1.61 6.44
N GLU A 184 4.07 2.70 5.95
CA GLU A 184 4.66 3.52 4.88
C GLU A 184 6.03 4.06 5.28
N SER A 185 6.96 4.16 4.31
CA SER A 185 8.38 4.44 4.53
C SER A 185 9.06 3.37 5.39
N PHE A 186 8.73 2.10 5.17
CA PHE A 186 9.25 0.97 5.92
C PHE A 186 10.79 0.96 5.97
N THR A 187 11.48 1.24 4.87
CA THR A 187 12.95 1.26 4.80
C THR A 187 13.61 2.30 5.71
N LEU A 188 12.86 3.29 6.19
CA LEU A 188 13.31 4.31 7.15
C LEU A 188 12.74 4.08 8.55
N THR A 189 11.93 3.05 8.74
CA THR A 189 11.32 2.69 10.03
C THR A 189 12.22 1.71 10.76
N GLU A 190 12.34 1.86 12.09
CA GLU A 190 13.08 0.91 12.89
C GLU A 190 12.46 -0.50 12.78
N PRO A 191 13.25 -1.56 12.49
CA PRO A 191 12.73 -2.91 12.29
C PRO A 191 11.88 -3.44 13.44
N GLU A 192 12.29 -3.17 14.69
CA GLU A 192 11.56 -3.58 15.90
C GLU A 192 10.18 -2.90 15.96
N TYR A 193 10.13 -1.63 15.60
CA TYR A 193 8.88 -0.88 15.58
C TYR A 193 7.96 -1.34 14.43
N ALA A 194 8.52 -1.67 13.28
CA ALA A 194 7.74 -2.23 12.19
C ALA A 194 7.08 -3.56 12.59
N ILE A 195 7.79 -4.42 13.32
CA ILE A 195 7.23 -5.66 13.88
C ILE A 195 6.12 -5.35 14.89
N GLU A 196 6.34 -4.39 15.80
CA GLU A 196 5.37 -3.99 16.82
C GLU A 196 4.05 -3.52 16.19
N ILE A 197 4.10 -2.55 15.27
CA ILE A 197 2.89 -1.98 14.66
C ILE A 197 2.16 -3.00 13.76
N CYS A 198 2.89 -3.80 12.98
CA CYS A 198 2.28 -4.87 12.19
C CYS A 198 1.59 -5.91 13.08
N THR A 199 2.21 -6.28 14.21
CA THR A 199 1.62 -7.21 15.18
C THR A 199 0.35 -6.64 15.79
N ALA A 200 0.34 -5.36 16.14
CA ALA A 200 -0.85 -4.69 16.67
C ALA A 200 -2.02 -4.68 15.67
N VAL A 201 -1.73 -4.39 14.40
CA VAL A 201 -2.73 -4.45 13.32
C VAL A 201 -3.24 -5.89 13.13
N MET A 202 -2.35 -6.88 13.11
CA MET A 202 -2.72 -8.30 13.00
C MET A 202 -3.64 -8.75 14.13
N ALA A 203 -3.44 -8.24 15.35
CA ALA A 203 -4.28 -8.56 16.50
C ALA A 203 -5.73 -8.11 16.31
N VAL A 204 -5.97 -7.03 15.56
CA VAL A 204 -7.33 -6.53 15.22
C VAL A 204 -7.92 -7.28 14.03
N ILE A 205 -7.14 -7.42 12.95
CA ILE A 205 -7.60 -8.05 11.71
C ILE A 205 -7.85 -9.55 11.90
N GLN A 206 -7.06 -10.22 12.76
CA GLN A 206 -7.14 -11.65 13.04
C GLN A 206 -7.08 -12.51 11.77
N PRO A 207 -5.99 -12.42 10.99
CA PRO A 207 -5.88 -13.15 9.73
C PRO A 207 -5.89 -14.67 9.96
N THR A 208 -6.43 -15.40 8.98
CA THR A 208 -6.42 -16.88 8.94
C THR A 208 -5.73 -17.36 7.66
N PRO A 209 -5.35 -18.64 7.56
CA PRO A 209 -4.82 -19.19 6.32
C PRO A 209 -5.77 -19.01 5.11
N GLU A 210 -7.09 -19.02 5.36
CA GLU A 210 -8.14 -18.84 4.33
C GLU A 210 -8.37 -17.38 3.98
N ASN A 211 -8.13 -16.47 4.94
CA ASN A 211 -8.25 -15.02 4.75
C ASN A 211 -7.01 -14.29 5.31
N PRO A 212 -5.88 -14.39 4.61
CA PRO A 212 -4.62 -13.82 5.08
C PRO A 212 -4.61 -12.29 5.00
N LEU A 213 -3.90 -11.66 5.93
CA LEU A 213 -3.49 -10.27 5.82
C LEU A 213 -2.21 -10.18 4.98
N ILE A 214 -2.17 -9.24 4.06
CA ILE A 214 -0.95 -8.87 3.36
C ILE A 214 -0.24 -7.79 4.18
N LEU A 215 1.03 -8.01 4.50
CA LEU A 215 1.91 -6.98 5.06
C LEU A 215 2.81 -6.49 3.93
N ASN A 216 2.54 -5.28 3.46
CA ASN A 216 3.35 -4.65 2.44
C ASN A 216 4.46 -3.83 3.09
N LEU A 217 5.69 -4.05 2.69
CA LEU A 217 6.88 -3.38 3.25
C LEU A 217 7.46 -2.44 2.19
N PRO A 218 6.90 -1.21 2.05
CA PRO A 218 7.21 -0.36 0.92
C PRO A 218 8.56 0.34 1.08
N ALA A 219 9.40 0.20 0.05
CA ALA A 219 10.60 1.01 -0.12
C ALA A 219 10.23 2.39 -0.67
N THR A 220 9.41 3.14 0.04
CA THR A 220 8.91 4.47 -0.36
C THR A 220 10.07 5.41 -0.72
N VAL A 221 11.16 5.31 0.05
CA VAL A 221 12.46 5.89 -0.30
C VAL A 221 13.48 4.77 -0.16
N GLU A 222 14.01 4.30 -1.27
CA GLU A 222 15.06 3.26 -1.26
C GLU A 222 16.35 3.82 -0.66
N CYS A 223 16.75 3.28 0.48
CA CYS A 223 17.86 3.79 1.27
C CYS A 223 19.00 2.79 1.41
N TYR A 224 18.78 1.54 1.03
CA TYR A 224 19.69 0.45 1.33
C TYR A 224 20.16 -0.27 0.09
N SER A 225 21.32 -0.89 0.21
CA SER A 225 21.78 -1.87 -0.76
C SER A 225 21.08 -3.23 -0.54
N PRO A 226 21.02 -4.11 -1.58
CA PRO A 226 20.27 -5.37 -1.49
C PRO A 226 20.75 -6.38 -0.43
N ASN A 227 21.87 -6.10 0.20
CA ASN A 227 22.47 -6.95 1.23
C ASN A 227 22.16 -6.50 2.68
N VAL A 228 21.31 -5.49 2.85
CA VAL A 228 20.91 -4.98 4.16
C VAL A 228 19.55 -5.51 4.58
#